data_2d87d9bc45cc4605fcbf8344375a8fd4
#
_entry.id   2d87d9bc45cc4605fcbf8344375a8fd4
#
_cell.length_a   1.000
_cell.length_b   1.000
_cell.length_c   1.000
_cell.angle_alpha   90.00
_cell.angle_beta   90.00
_cell.angle_gamma   90.00
#
_symmetry.space_group_name_H-M   'P 1'
#
loop_
_entity.id
_entity.type
_entity.pdbx_description
1 polymer ?
#
loop_
_entity_poly.entity_id
_entity_poly.type
_entity_poly.pdbx_seq_one_letter_code
_entity_poly.pdbx_strand_id
1 'polypeptide(L)'
;VKQERESLEFDIVFVGAGPANLASAIHLGRLLKRCNARSEKALDPAIAVIDKGRYAGAHLISGAVLDPRTLDEFFPDYRESGCPVEAIVSNERIWYLTEKKKFHFPFLPEPFSNRGNLLVSLSRLGSWLAGEAEKEGVQLFDNTAAAAPFVENGRLAGILTDDKGVDREGNLKGNHEPGLLLKARTVVIGEGSDGSLLRRISGLFPPDTAAAPQRYETGVKEMWSIPPGRLKTGEVHHMFGHPLPSGIYGGGWLYAFSPTLLSVGFITSVEPALPACDPHFNLQRFKQHPLLSGILEGGRMIESGARCLTSGGVDAMPPLYGPGFLVTGESAGMVNLQRRKGVHLAMKSGTLAAETLFEALLHDDFSIDRLKTYDERFRKSWAFDELNAARNYRKAFDRGLYAGLVQAGLQLTFPGFSIDESNGHSRDEKTKAGSKKVPSGIAGKELFRPDGLLTFSKEDSLFRSGTMHEENQPCHLKIKAEDIEEICLKKCTGEFANPCIHFCPAKVYEITAEPVPSLRLNPSNCLHCKTCEIADPYGIITWTPPEGGGGPGYKLS
;
A
#
# COMPACT_ATOMS: atom_id res chain seq x y z
N VAL A 1 2.82 32.25 -17.94
CA VAL A 1 3.35 31.65 -19.20
C VAL A 1 3.39 30.17 -18.98
N LYS A 2 2.58 29.37 -19.72
CA LYS A 2 2.74 27.91 -19.72
C LYS A 2 4.10 27.62 -20.37
N GLN A 3 5.07 27.24 -19.57
CA GLN A 3 6.36 26.80 -20.07
C GLN A 3 6.10 25.52 -20.90
N GLU A 4 6.58 25.50 -22.15
CA GLU A 4 6.45 24.36 -23.04
C GLU A 4 7.28 23.22 -22.43
N ARG A 5 6.64 22.09 -22.08
CA ARG A 5 7.32 20.94 -21.47
C ARG A 5 7.94 20.07 -22.56
N GLU A 6 9.14 19.61 -22.33
CA GLU A 6 9.75 18.60 -23.19
C GLU A 6 8.87 17.34 -23.20
N SER A 7 8.70 16.75 -24.39
CA SER A 7 7.85 15.58 -24.59
C SER A 7 8.71 14.38 -25.01
N LEU A 8 8.53 13.27 -24.30
CA LEU A 8 9.06 11.97 -24.66
C LEU A 8 7.92 11.05 -25.10
N GLU A 9 8.15 10.23 -26.11
CA GLU A 9 7.14 9.33 -26.67
C GLU A 9 7.46 7.87 -26.34
N PHE A 10 6.47 7.17 -25.81
CA PHE A 10 6.54 5.74 -25.47
C PHE A 10 5.32 5.01 -26.04
N ASP A 11 5.44 3.72 -26.28
CA ASP A 11 4.29 2.87 -26.52
C ASP A 11 3.53 2.62 -25.20
N ILE A 12 4.27 2.34 -24.12
CA ILE A 12 3.70 1.99 -22.82
C ILE A 12 4.46 2.73 -21.70
N VAL A 13 3.70 3.38 -20.81
CA VAL A 13 4.22 3.98 -19.58
C VAL A 13 3.59 3.30 -18.38
N PHE A 14 4.40 2.69 -17.53
CA PHE A 14 4.01 2.15 -16.23
C PHE A 14 4.20 3.21 -15.14
N VAL A 15 3.15 3.53 -14.39
CA VAL A 15 3.20 4.47 -13.27
C VAL A 15 3.28 3.71 -11.96
N GLY A 16 4.45 3.78 -11.30
CA GLY A 16 4.82 3.07 -10.08
C GLY A 16 5.62 1.79 -10.36
N ALA A 17 6.84 1.72 -9.83
CA ALA A 17 7.72 0.55 -9.85
C ALA A 17 7.38 -0.43 -8.72
N GLY A 18 6.09 -0.78 -8.60
CA GLY A 18 5.61 -1.81 -7.69
C GLY A 18 5.64 -3.22 -8.31
N PRO A 19 5.42 -4.29 -7.52
CA PRO A 19 5.48 -5.67 -8.02
C PRO A 19 4.58 -5.96 -9.22
N ALA A 20 3.40 -5.30 -9.32
CA ALA A 20 2.48 -5.48 -10.44
C ALA A 20 3.09 -5.00 -11.76
N ASN A 21 3.52 -3.73 -11.79
CA ASN A 21 4.05 -3.12 -13.00
C ASN A 21 5.41 -3.71 -13.39
N LEU A 22 6.27 -4.00 -12.42
CA LEU A 22 7.56 -4.65 -12.70
C LEU A 22 7.37 -6.07 -13.24
N ALA A 23 6.45 -6.87 -12.69
CA ALA A 23 6.11 -8.19 -13.24
C ALA A 23 5.52 -8.06 -14.66
N SER A 24 4.70 -7.02 -14.92
CA SER A 24 4.18 -6.74 -16.25
C SER A 24 5.29 -6.41 -17.23
N ALA A 25 6.18 -5.50 -16.87
CA ALA A 25 7.30 -5.06 -17.71
C ALA A 25 8.24 -6.22 -18.08
N ILE A 26 8.64 -7.03 -17.08
CA ILE A 26 9.48 -8.22 -17.29
C ILE A 26 8.77 -9.23 -18.20
N HIS A 27 7.50 -9.56 -17.90
CA HIS A 27 6.76 -10.54 -18.67
C HIS A 27 6.55 -10.10 -20.12
N LEU A 28 6.22 -8.82 -20.34
CA LEU A 28 6.10 -8.23 -21.66
C LEU A 28 7.41 -8.29 -22.44
N GLY A 29 8.54 -7.90 -21.83
CA GLY A 29 9.86 -7.99 -22.46
C GLY A 29 10.20 -9.42 -22.87
N ARG A 30 9.90 -10.42 -22.04
CA ARG A 30 10.10 -11.84 -22.37
C ARG A 30 9.19 -12.32 -23.51
N LEU A 31 7.93 -11.87 -23.55
CA LEU A 31 7.02 -12.17 -24.67
C LEU A 31 7.54 -11.57 -25.98
N LEU A 32 8.01 -10.32 -25.97
CA LEU A 32 8.61 -9.65 -27.11
C LEU A 32 9.86 -10.39 -27.61
N LYS A 33 10.79 -10.74 -26.73
CA LYS A 33 11.99 -11.51 -27.08
C LYS A 33 11.65 -12.86 -27.75
N ARG A 34 10.65 -13.58 -27.18
CA ARG A 34 10.19 -14.85 -27.76
C ARG A 34 9.53 -14.68 -29.13
N CYS A 35 8.74 -13.62 -29.32
CA CYS A 35 8.13 -13.28 -30.60
C CYS A 35 9.20 -12.94 -31.63
N ASN A 36 10.13 -12.04 -31.30
CA ASN A 36 11.17 -11.56 -32.17
C ASN A 36 12.14 -12.69 -32.64
N ALA A 37 12.39 -13.67 -31.77
CA ALA A 37 13.19 -14.84 -32.13
C ALA A 37 12.53 -15.75 -33.20
N ARG A 38 11.23 -15.57 -33.47
CA ARG A 38 10.42 -16.37 -34.39
C ARG A 38 9.86 -15.58 -35.58
N SER A 39 10.01 -14.26 -35.59
CA SER A 39 9.40 -13.34 -36.54
C SER A 39 10.47 -12.67 -37.41
N GLU A 40 10.18 -12.48 -38.70
CA GLU A 40 11.03 -11.68 -39.60
C GLU A 40 10.96 -10.19 -39.31
N LYS A 41 9.85 -9.72 -38.70
CA LYS A 41 9.64 -8.33 -38.29
C LYS A 41 9.68 -8.25 -36.75
N ALA A 42 10.77 -7.70 -36.23
CA ALA A 42 10.92 -7.47 -34.80
C ALA A 42 9.96 -6.36 -34.29
N LEU A 43 9.38 -6.59 -33.12
CA LEU A 43 8.68 -5.56 -32.32
C LEU A 43 9.70 -4.95 -31.36
N ASP A 44 9.85 -3.63 -31.41
CA ASP A 44 10.77 -2.88 -30.54
C ASP A 44 10.04 -1.67 -29.92
N PRO A 45 9.05 -1.91 -29.03
CA PRO A 45 8.29 -0.83 -28.41
C PRO A 45 9.13 -0.09 -27.36
N ALA A 46 8.95 1.23 -27.31
CA ALA A 46 9.48 2.06 -26.24
C ALA A 46 8.65 1.88 -24.96
N ILE A 47 9.26 1.32 -23.90
CA ILE A 47 8.59 1.01 -22.63
C ILE A 47 9.29 1.74 -21.50
N ALA A 48 8.53 2.50 -20.70
CA ALA A 48 9.02 3.19 -19.52
C ALA A 48 8.29 2.74 -18.24
N VAL A 49 9.03 2.68 -17.14
CA VAL A 49 8.50 2.60 -15.77
C VAL A 49 8.96 3.83 -15.03
N ILE A 50 8.05 4.57 -14.43
CA ILE A 50 8.39 5.72 -13.58
C ILE A 50 8.05 5.43 -12.12
N ASP A 51 8.87 5.89 -11.19
CA ASP A 51 8.57 5.84 -9.75
C ASP A 51 9.01 7.14 -9.05
N LYS A 52 8.17 7.59 -8.10
CA LYS A 52 8.46 8.77 -7.29
C LYS A 52 9.54 8.53 -6.23
N GLY A 53 9.84 7.28 -5.90
CA GLY A 53 10.88 6.91 -4.95
C GLY A 53 12.28 7.17 -5.48
N ARG A 54 13.24 7.36 -4.57
CA ARG A 54 14.64 7.60 -4.93
C ARG A 54 15.32 6.41 -5.60
N TYR A 55 14.73 5.25 -5.51
CA TYR A 55 15.05 4.01 -6.22
C TYR A 55 13.84 3.08 -6.18
N ALA A 56 13.71 2.19 -7.14
CA ALA A 56 12.65 1.18 -7.12
C ALA A 56 12.76 0.30 -5.86
N GLY A 57 11.68 0.22 -5.08
CA GLY A 57 11.68 -0.45 -3.77
C GLY A 57 11.73 0.48 -2.56
N ALA A 58 12.18 1.75 -2.70
CA ALA A 58 12.31 2.69 -1.58
C ALA A 58 11.01 2.89 -0.78
N HIS A 59 9.86 2.84 -1.43
CA HIS A 59 8.55 3.02 -0.82
C HIS A 59 7.79 1.72 -0.60
N LEU A 60 8.42 0.56 -0.88
CA LEU A 60 7.76 -0.73 -0.76
C LEU A 60 7.92 -1.31 0.64
N ILE A 61 6.79 -1.58 1.29
CA ILE A 61 6.73 -2.18 2.63
C ILE A 61 5.55 -3.15 2.68
N SER A 62 5.77 -4.32 3.26
CA SER A 62 4.73 -5.34 3.46
C SER A 62 5.00 -6.20 4.70
N GLY A 63 4.05 -7.08 5.04
CA GLY A 63 4.24 -8.12 6.06
C GLY A 63 5.34 -9.12 5.72
N ALA A 64 5.64 -9.30 4.42
CA ALA A 64 6.76 -10.08 3.92
C ALA A 64 6.49 -11.55 3.52
N VAL A 65 5.29 -12.09 3.74
CA VAL A 65 4.97 -13.46 3.26
C VAL A 65 4.46 -13.39 1.82
N LEU A 66 5.20 -13.98 0.89
CA LEU A 66 4.89 -14.05 -0.54
C LEU A 66 4.50 -15.48 -0.94
N ASP A 67 3.35 -15.64 -1.58
CA ASP A 67 2.96 -16.86 -2.30
C ASP A 67 3.75 -16.90 -3.62
N PRO A 68 4.54 -17.95 -3.89
CA PRO A 68 5.43 -17.96 -5.05
C PRO A 68 4.72 -18.23 -6.38
N ARG A 69 3.44 -18.62 -6.40
CA ARG A 69 2.72 -19.08 -7.61
C ARG A 69 2.95 -18.21 -8.84
N THR A 70 2.87 -16.89 -8.68
CA THR A 70 3.07 -16.00 -9.83
C THR A 70 4.52 -15.99 -10.29
N LEU A 71 5.49 -15.99 -9.37
CA LEU A 71 6.91 -16.10 -9.74
C LEU A 71 7.17 -17.41 -10.47
N ASP A 72 6.67 -18.53 -9.97
CA ASP A 72 6.80 -19.84 -10.60
C ASP A 72 6.22 -19.87 -12.03
N GLU A 73 5.14 -19.11 -12.29
CA GLU A 73 4.50 -19.02 -13.61
C GLU A 73 5.29 -18.21 -14.64
N PHE A 74 5.74 -16.99 -14.28
CA PHE A 74 6.33 -16.08 -15.26
C PHE A 74 7.85 -15.97 -15.19
N PHE A 75 8.44 -16.36 -14.07
CA PHE A 75 9.87 -16.29 -13.81
C PHE A 75 10.37 -17.52 -13.05
N PRO A 76 10.23 -18.75 -13.60
CA PRO A 76 10.49 -20.00 -12.87
C PRO A 76 11.94 -20.13 -12.36
N ASP A 77 12.89 -19.47 -13.00
CA ASP A 77 14.31 -19.41 -12.64
C ASP A 77 14.65 -18.22 -11.70
N TYR A 78 13.66 -17.65 -10.99
CA TYR A 78 13.87 -16.47 -10.12
C TYR A 78 14.90 -16.71 -9.01
N ARG A 79 15.03 -17.93 -8.52
CA ARG A 79 15.99 -18.27 -7.44
C ARG A 79 17.42 -18.24 -7.95
N GLU A 80 17.66 -18.83 -9.11
CA GLU A 80 18.94 -18.85 -9.81
C GLU A 80 19.34 -17.46 -10.29
N SER A 81 18.36 -16.60 -10.57
CA SER A 81 18.54 -15.21 -10.96
C SER A 81 18.77 -14.25 -9.78
N GLY A 82 18.90 -14.78 -8.56
CA GLY A 82 19.24 -13.99 -7.39
C GLY A 82 18.07 -13.25 -6.74
N CYS A 83 16.84 -13.73 -6.89
CA CYS A 83 15.69 -13.21 -6.17
C CYS A 83 15.96 -13.21 -4.65
N PRO A 84 15.72 -12.08 -3.94
CA PRO A 84 16.06 -11.94 -2.52
C PRO A 84 15.08 -12.67 -1.61
N VAL A 85 15.11 -14.00 -1.64
CA VAL A 85 14.35 -14.86 -0.74
C VAL A 85 15.12 -15.00 0.57
N GLU A 86 14.59 -14.46 1.65
CA GLU A 86 15.22 -14.48 2.98
C GLU A 86 15.05 -15.84 3.65
N ALA A 87 13.85 -16.44 3.55
CA ALA A 87 13.54 -17.74 4.11
C ALA A 87 12.30 -18.37 3.44
N ILE A 88 12.09 -19.65 3.72
CA ILE A 88 10.84 -20.37 3.40
C ILE A 88 10.06 -20.56 4.71
N VAL A 89 8.76 -20.29 4.70
CA VAL A 89 7.91 -20.52 5.87
C VAL A 89 7.89 -22.00 6.22
N SER A 90 8.43 -22.33 7.38
CA SER A 90 8.59 -23.71 7.88
C SER A 90 7.61 -24.04 9.01
N ASN A 91 7.28 -23.06 9.84
CA ASN A 91 6.38 -23.22 10.98
C ASN A 91 5.48 -21.99 11.11
N GLU A 92 4.22 -22.23 11.41
CA GLU A 92 3.23 -21.15 11.53
C GLU A 92 2.36 -21.35 12.76
N ARG A 93 2.02 -20.24 13.43
CA ARG A 93 1.15 -20.22 14.61
C ARG A 93 0.19 -19.07 14.55
N ILE A 94 -1.04 -19.30 15.02
CA ILE A 94 -2.02 -18.26 15.25
C ILE A 94 -2.28 -18.17 16.76
N TRP A 95 -2.26 -16.93 17.28
CA TRP A 95 -2.48 -16.64 18.68
C TRP A 95 -3.63 -15.66 18.88
N TYR A 96 -4.48 -15.95 19.85
CA TYR A 96 -5.34 -14.95 20.46
C TYR A 96 -4.65 -14.38 21.70
N LEU A 97 -4.50 -13.08 21.75
CA LEU A 97 -3.86 -12.38 22.87
C LEU A 97 -4.90 -11.63 23.70
N THR A 98 -4.84 -11.80 25.01
CA THR A 98 -5.40 -10.87 25.99
C THR A 98 -4.28 -9.96 26.46
N GLU A 99 -4.49 -9.08 27.41
CA GLU A 99 -3.45 -8.18 27.90
C GLU A 99 -2.18 -8.91 28.41
N LYS A 100 -2.34 -10.08 29.03
CA LYS A 100 -1.24 -10.82 29.68
C LYS A 100 -1.11 -12.28 29.24
N LYS A 101 -2.16 -12.86 28.63
CA LYS A 101 -2.20 -14.28 28.26
C LYS A 101 -2.26 -14.47 26.76
N LYS A 102 -1.71 -15.60 26.30
CA LYS A 102 -1.78 -16.04 24.91
C LYS A 102 -2.50 -17.38 24.83
N PHE A 103 -3.32 -17.55 23.79
CA PHE A 103 -4.03 -18.80 23.50
C PHE A 103 -3.68 -19.22 22.08
N HIS A 104 -3.17 -20.43 21.95
CA HIS A 104 -2.80 -21.00 20.66
C HIS A 104 -4.02 -21.61 19.98
N PHE A 105 -4.23 -21.31 18.70
CA PHE A 105 -5.20 -22.04 17.87
C PHE A 105 -4.63 -23.41 17.51
N PRO A 106 -5.30 -24.50 17.86
CA PRO A 106 -4.74 -25.84 17.72
C PRO A 106 -4.67 -26.34 16.27
N PHE A 107 -5.39 -25.70 15.37
CA PHE A 107 -5.40 -26.04 13.95
C PHE A 107 -5.32 -24.77 13.10
N LEU A 108 -4.73 -24.91 11.93
CA LEU A 108 -4.60 -23.84 10.94
C LEU A 108 -5.41 -24.26 9.71
N PRO A 109 -6.55 -23.58 9.42
CA PRO A 109 -7.29 -23.87 8.20
C PRO A 109 -6.45 -23.56 6.97
N GLU A 110 -6.64 -24.33 5.90
CA GLU A 110 -5.84 -24.25 4.68
C GLU A 110 -5.72 -22.83 4.09
N PRO A 111 -6.79 -22.00 3.96
CA PRO A 111 -6.65 -20.65 3.44
C PRO A 111 -5.71 -19.73 4.24
N PHE A 112 -5.47 -20.04 5.51
CA PHE A 112 -4.56 -19.28 6.37
C PHE A 112 -3.14 -19.83 6.37
N SER A 113 -2.91 -21.02 5.80
CA SER A 113 -1.60 -21.65 5.77
C SER A 113 -0.61 -20.87 4.89
N ASN A 114 0.58 -20.66 5.44
CA ASN A 114 1.69 -20.03 4.74
C ASN A 114 2.85 -20.99 4.50
N ARG A 115 2.70 -22.26 4.87
CA ARG A 115 3.77 -23.26 4.73
C ARG A 115 4.24 -23.35 3.29
N GLY A 116 5.54 -23.26 3.06
CA GLY A 116 6.15 -23.27 1.73
C GLY A 116 6.16 -21.91 1.03
N ASN A 117 5.46 -20.89 1.53
CA ASN A 117 5.57 -19.53 1.03
C ASN A 117 6.94 -18.94 1.36
N LEU A 118 7.30 -17.88 0.65
CA LEU A 118 8.57 -17.20 0.78
C LEU A 118 8.46 -16.06 1.81
N LEU A 119 9.49 -15.89 2.63
CA LEU A 119 9.73 -14.64 3.34
C LEU A 119 10.65 -13.76 2.51
N VAL A 120 10.19 -12.55 2.20
CA VAL A 120 10.93 -11.60 1.37
C VAL A 120 10.87 -10.20 1.97
N SER A 121 11.93 -9.42 1.79
CA SER A 121 11.84 -7.97 1.92
C SER A 121 11.22 -7.42 0.65
N LEU A 122 10.08 -6.71 0.75
CA LEU A 122 9.40 -6.19 -0.44
C LEU A 122 10.22 -5.08 -1.10
N SER A 123 10.97 -4.28 -0.32
CA SER A 123 11.87 -3.27 -0.88
C SER A 123 12.99 -3.90 -1.70
N ARG A 124 13.61 -4.96 -1.21
CA ARG A 124 14.66 -5.71 -1.95
C ARG A 124 14.09 -6.42 -3.16
N LEU A 125 12.92 -7.04 -3.03
CA LEU A 125 12.22 -7.68 -4.14
C LEU A 125 11.91 -6.66 -5.25
N GLY A 126 11.43 -5.46 -4.89
CA GLY A 126 11.17 -4.38 -5.84
C GLY A 126 12.43 -3.93 -6.58
N SER A 127 13.55 -3.73 -5.87
CA SER A 127 14.83 -3.37 -6.48
C SER A 127 15.35 -4.47 -7.42
N TRP A 128 15.21 -5.73 -7.02
CA TRP A 128 15.60 -6.87 -7.86
C TRP A 128 14.72 -6.96 -9.12
N LEU A 129 13.39 -6.87 -8.99
CA LEU A 129 12.47 -6.87 -10.14
C LEU A 129 12.76 -5.70 -11.11
N ALA A 130 13.12 -4.52 -10.58
CA ALA A 130 13.49 -3.38 -11.41
C ALA A 130 14.74 -3.68 -12.26
N GLY A 131 15.79 -4.23 -11.66
CA GLY A 131 16.98 -4.67 -12.41
C GLY A 131 16.68 -5.77 -13.44
N GLU A 132 15.73 -6.67 -13.15
CA GLU A 132 15.30 -7.67 -14.15
C GLU A 132 14.50 -7.01 -15.29
N ALA A 133 13.67 -5.99 -15.00
CA ALA A 133 12.95 -5.25 -16.05
C ALA A 133 13.91 -4.49 -16.98
N GLU A 134 14.96 -3.87 -16.44
CA GLU A 134 16.00 -3.20 -17.25
C GLU A 134 16.74 -4.19 -18.17
N LYS A 135 17.01 -5.43 -17.73
CA LYS A 135 17.59 -6.50 -18.57
C LYS A 135 16.66 -6.90 -19.74
N GLU A 136 15.36 -6.69 -19.58
CA GLU A 136 14.38 -6.89 -20.66
C GLU A 136 14.24 -5.69 -21.60
N GLY A 137 15.01 -4.61 -21.41
CA GLY A 137 15.02 -3.41 -22.27
C GLY A 137 14.06 -2.31 -21.83
N VAL A 138 13.50 -2.40 -20.62
CA VAL A 138 12.60 -1.38 -20.07
C VAL A 138 13.41 -0.21 -19.52
N GLN A 139 12.97 1.02 -19.82
CA GLN A 139 13.59 2.23 -19.29
C GLN A 139 12.97 2.54 -17.90
N LEU A 140 13.82 2.62 -16.89
CA LEU A 140 13.38 2.94 -15.52
C LEU A 140 13.73 4.39 -15.15
N PHE A 141 12.74 5.15 -14.72
CA PHE A 141 12.87 6.54 -14.27
C PHE A 141 12.52 6.62 -12.78
N ASP A 142 13.53 6.47 -11.94
CA ASP A 142 13.44 6.76 -10.51
C ASP A 142 13.33 8.28 -10.27
N ASN A 143 12.97 8.68 -9.06
CA ASN A 143 12.80 10.09 -8.69
C ASN A 143 11.81 10.85 -9.58
N THR A 144 10.85 10.18 -10.20
CA THR A 144 9.92 10.75 -11.18
C THR A 144 8.49 10.51 -10.73
N ALA A 145 7.82 11.56 -10.26
CA ALA A 145 6.43 11.46 -9.81
C ALA A 145 5.44 11.78 -10.95
N ALA A 146 4.39 10.97 -11.07
CA ALA A 146 3.27 11.29 -11.95
C ALA A 146 2.42 12.40 -11.31
N ALA A 147 2.50 13.62 -11.84
CA ALA A 147 1.83 14.80 -11.30
C ALA A 147 0.39 14.95 -11.82
N ALA A 148 0.15 14.68 -13.11
CA ALA A 148 -1.18 14.82 -13.70
C ALA A 148 -1.39 13.90 -14.92
N PRO A 149 -2.64 13.50 -15.21
CA PRO A 149 -2.96 12.82 -16.47
C PRO A 149 -2.89 13.80 -17.65
N PHE A 150 -2.42 13.31 -18.79
CA PHE A 150 -2.50 14.00 -20.07
C PHE A 150 -3.58 13.33 -20.93
N VAL A 151 -4.63 14.07 -21.25
CA VAL A 151 -5.79 13.56 -22.01
C VAL A 151 -5.82 14.22 -23.37
N GLU A 152 -5.96 13.42 -24.41
CA GLU A 152 -6.09 13.86 -25.78
C GLU A 152 -7.15 13.00 -26.49
N ASN A 153 -8.00 13.62 -27.28
CA ASN A 153 -9.07 12.95 -28.05
C ASN A 153 -9.95 12.00 -27.20
N GLY A 154 -10.29 12.40 -25.96
CA GLY A 154 -11.14 11.62 -25.05
C GLY A 154 -10.49 10.37 -24.46
N ARG A 155 -9.16 10.24 -24.54
CA ARG A 155 -8.39 9.12 -23.96
C ARG A 155 -7.22 9.63 -23.15
N LEU A 156 -6.75 8.83 -22.20
CA LEU A 156 -5.48 9.05 -21.56
C LEU A 156 -4.35 8.78 -22.58
N ALA A 157 -3.63 9.83 -22.94
CA ALA A 157 -2.57 9.81 -23.95
C ALA A 157 -1.17 9.99 -23.35
N GLY A 158 -1.07 9.95 -22.03
CA GLY A 158 0.21 10.10 -21.32
C GLY A 158 0.04 10.67 -19.92
N ILE A 159 1.14 11.10 -19.34
CA ILE A 159 1.20 11.73 -18.02
C ILE A 159 2.14 12.92 -18.04
N LEU A 160 1.89 13.87 -17.15
CA LEU A 160 2.84 14.94 -16.79
C LEU A 160 3.59 14.52 -15.54
N THR A 161 4.91 14.68 -15.54
CA THR A 161 5.73 14.51 -14.35
C THR A 161 5.76 15.79 -13.51
N ASP A 162 6.25 15.71 -12.28
CA ASP A 162 6.40 16.84 -11.38
C ASP A 162 7.51 17.79 -11.82
N ASP A 163 7.32 19.10 -11.51
CA ASP A 163 8.40 20.08 -11.60
C ASP A 163 9.32 19.92 -10.38
N LYS A 164 10.62 20.05 -10.55
CA LYS A 164 11.61 20.04 -9.48
C LYS A 164 12.17 21.43 -9.26
N GLY A 165 12.69 21.68 -8.05
CA GLY A 165 13.27 22.99 -7.72
C GLY A 165 12.26 24.12 -7.67
N VAL A 166 11.08 23.88 -7.07
CA VAL A 166 10.08 24.88 -6.75
C VAL A 166 10.05 25.09 -5.24
N ASP A 167 10.04 26.35 -4.76
CA ASP A 167 10.02 26.66 -3.33
C ASP A 167 8.60 26.54 -2.72
N ARG A 168 8.48 26.78 -1.41
CA ARG A 168 7.19 26.67 -0.67
C ARG A 168 6.14 27.63 -1.18
N GLU A 169 6.54 28.79 -1.66
CA GLU A 169 5.70 29.87 -2.18
C GLU A 169 5.33 29.67 -3.65
N GLY A 170 5.94 28.69 -4.33
CA GLY A 170 5.71 28.40 -5.74
C GLY A 170 6.67 29.12 -6.69
N ASN A 171 7.75 29.74 -6.19
CA ASN A 171 8.76 30.37 -7.01
C ASN A 171 9.79 29.36 -7.50
N LEU A 172 10.37 29.60 -8.67
CA LEU A 172 11.40 28.76 -9.25
C LEU A 172 12.74 29.00 -8.56
N LYS A 173 13.37 27.94 -8.08
CA LYS A 173 14.72 27.98 -7.51
C LYS A 173 15.78 27.93 -8.63
N GLY A 174 17.04 28.18 -8.29
CA GLY A 174 18.15 28.15 -9.27
C GLY A 174 18.41 26.76 -9.89
N ASN A 175 17.91 25.71 -9.28
CA ASN A 175 17.95 24.32 -9.76
C ASN A 175 16.60 23.83 -10.30
N HIS A 176 15.75 24.76 -10.76
CA HIS A 176 14.45 24.39 -11.33
C HIS A 176 14.61 23.55 -12.59
N GLU A 177 13.91 22.42 -12.62
CA GLU A 177 13.76 21.55 -13.77
C GLU A 177 12.27 21.36 -14.03
N PRO A 178 11.76 21.78 -15.22
CA PRO A 178 10.35 21.55 -15.56
C PRO A 178 10.09 20.04 -15.73
N GLY A 179 8.94 19.61 -15.28
CA GLY A 179 8.51 18.24 -15.50
C GLY A 179 8.29 17.93 -16.99
N LEU A 180 8.37 16.66 -17.34
CA LEU A 180 8.23 16.14 -18.70
C LEU A 180 6.78 15.81 -19.03
N LEU A 181 6.43 15.83 -20.29
CA LEU A 181 5.25 15.17 -20.83
C LEU A 181 5.67 13.80 -21.38
N LEU A 182 5.28 12.71 -20.71
CA LEU A 182 5.46 11.36 -21.20
C LEU A 182 4.19 10.95 -21.96
N LYS A 183 4.24 11.04 -23.29
CA LYS A 183 3.16 10.56 -24.15
C LYS A 183 3.20 9.04 -24.23
N ALA A 184 2.03 8.40 -24.26
CA ALA A 184 1.95 6.95 -24.33
C ALA A 184 0.69 6.50 -25.09
N ARG A 185 0.81 5.39 -25.78
CA ARG A 185 -0.35 4.69 -26.37
C ARG A 185 -1.21 4.05 -25.26
N THR A 186 -0.59 3.63 -24.17
CA THR A 186 -1.29 3.12 -22.98
C THR A 186 -0.48 3.42 -21.72
N VAL A 187 -1.19 3.85 -20.68
CA VAL A 187 -0.63 4.05 -19.33
C VAL A 187 -1.11 2.93 -18.41
N VAL A 188 -0.19 2.26 -17.72
CA VAL A 188 -0.51 1.22 -16.73
C VAL A 188 -0.33 1.78 -15.32
N ILE A 189 -1.40 1.81 -14.54
CA ILE A 189 -1.46 2.49 -13.25
C ILE A 189 -1.29 1.46 -12.12
N GLY A 190 -0.14 1.52 -11.44
CA GLY A 190 0.22 0.66 -10.31
C GLY A 190 0.75 1.43 -9.11
N GLU A 191 0.07 2.51 -8.70
CA GLU A 191 0.48 3.43 -7.61
C GLU A 191 0.33 2.83 -6.20
N GLY A 192 -0.23 1.63 -6.08
CA GLY A 192 -0.61 1.03 -4.80
C GLY A 192 -1.92 1.58 -4.24
N SER A 193 -2.12 1.46 -2.92
CA SER A 193 -3.35 1.93 -2.27
C SER A 193 -3.58 3.43 -2.46
N ASP A 194 -4.80 3.79 -2.76
CA ASP A 194 -5.28 5.17 -2.90
C ASP A 194 -4.40 6.05 -3.81
N GLY A 195 -4.22 5.64 -5.08
CA GLY A 195 -3.40 6.33 -6.07
C GLY A 195 -3.92 7.75 -6.39
N SER A 196 -3.03 8.76 -6.30
CA SER A 196 -3.41 10.15 -6.56
C SER A 196 -3.71 10.41 -8.05
N LEU A 197 -2.94 9.78 -8.95
CA LEU A 197 -3.17 9.85 -10.39
C LEU A 197 -4.45 9.09 -10.76
N LEU A 198 -4.63 7.87 -10.25
CA LEU A 198 -5.83 7.05 -10.50
C LEU A 198 -7.10 7.80 -10.10
N ARG A 199 -7.10 8.49 -8.98
CA ARG A 199 -8.24 9.29 -8.52
C ARG A 199 -8.60 10.42 -9.49
N ARG A 200 -7.59 11.11 -10.03
CA ARG A 200 -7.78 12.14 -11.06
C ARG A 200 -8.33 11.54 -12.36
N ILE A 201 -7.79 10.39 -12.76
CA ILE A 201 -8.26 9.67 -13.95
C ILE A 201 -9.71 9.20 -13.78
N SER A 202 -10.07 8.65 -12.61
CA SER A 202 -11.45 8.25 -12.31
C SER A 202 -12.44 9.44 -12.33
N GLY A 203 -11.98 10.63 -11.99
CA GLY A 203 -12.77 11.85 -12.13
C GLY A 203 -12.98 12.29 -13.58
N LEU A 204 -12.07 11.96 -14.49
CA LEU A 204 -12.15 12.27 -15.93
C LEU A 204 -12.90 11.16 -16.72
N PHE A 205 -12.78 9.92 -16.28
CA PHE A 205 -13.39 8.74 -16.88
C PHE A 205 -14.20 7.99 -15.81
N PRO A 206 -15.37 8.54 -15.41
CA PRO A 206 -16.20 7.92 -14.38
C PRO A 206 -16.72 6.55 -14.86
N PRO A 207 -16.74 5.54 -13.99
CA PRO A 207 -17.26 4.23 -14.36
C PRO A 207 -18.80 4.26 -14.52
N ASP A 208 -19.31 3.44 -15.43
CA ASP A 208 -20.75 3.30 -15.65
C ASP A 208 -21.50 2.73 -14.45
N THR A 209 -20.81 1.91 -13.65
CA THR A 209 -21.34 1.31 -12.42
C THR A 209 -20.46 1.65 -11.23
N ALA A 210 -21.07 2.08 -10.14
CA ALA A 210 -20.35 2.36 -8.91
C ALA A 210 -19.92 1.05 -8.22
N ALA A 211 -18.62 0.90 -7.97
CA ALA A 211 -18.13 -0.13 -7.06
C ALA A 211 -18.52 0.20 -5.61
N ALA A 212 -18.54 -0.80 -4.74
CA ALA A 212 -18.69 -0.56 -3.31
C ALA A 212 -17.55 0.35 -2.79
N PRO A 213 -17.79 1.18 -1.77
CA PRO A 213 -16.74 2.02 -1.19
C PRO A 213 -15.56 1.18 -0.75
N GLN A 214 -14.34 1.63 -1.10
CA GLN A 214 -13.12 0.96 -0.68
C GLN A 214 -12.94 1.08 0.84
N ARG A 215 -12.44 0.01 1.45
CA ARG A 215 -12.04 -0.03 2.85
C ARG A 215 -10.52 -0.06 2.95
N TYR A 216 -9.99 0.45 4.06
CA TYR A 216 -8.56 0.55 4.24
C TYR A 216 -8.12 0.13 5.64
N GLU A 217 -6.92 -0.41 5.71
CA GLU A 217 -6.22 -0.71 6.94
C GLU A 217 -4.87 0.01 6.94
N THR A 218 -4.39 0.47 8.08
CA THR A 218 -3.02 1.00 8.20
C THR A 218 -2.14 -0.01 8.92
N GLY A 219 -1.07 -0.43 8.26
CA GLY A 219 -0.02 -1.24 8.84
C GLY A 219 1.18 -0.39 9.25
N VAL A 220 1.71 -0.68 10.45
CA VAL A 220 3.03 -0.21 10.91
C VAL A 220 3.91 -1.43 11.11
N LYS A 221 5.15 -1.36 10.64
CA LYS A 221 6.12 -2.45 10.65
C LYS A 221 7.43 -1.97 11.22
N GLU A 222 8.09 -2.84 11.96
CA GLU A 222 9.46 -2.67 12.42
C GLU A 222 10.29 -3.91 12.06
N MET A 223 11.52 -3.68 11.63
CA MET A 223 12.54 -4.71 11.48
C MET A 223 13.45 -4.69 12.69
N TRP A 224 13.69 -5.86 13.27
CA TRP A 224 14.45 -6.01 14.50
C TRP A 224 15.64 -6.96 14.32
N SER A 225 16.82 -6.56 14.82
CA SER A 225 17.91 -7.47 15.12
C SER A 225 17.73 -7.97 16.55
N ILE A 226 17.72 -9.28 16.76
CA ILE A 226 17.52 -9.91 18.06
C ILE A 226 18.65 -10.88 18.39
N PRO A 227 18.89 -11.18 19.68
CA PRO A 227 19.78 -12.27 20.07
C PRO A 227 19.35 -13.62 19.46
N PRO A 228 20.30 -14.47 19.05
CA PRO A 228 19.99 -15.79 18.49
C PRO A 228 19.30 -16.71 19.51
N GLY A 229 18.60 -17.74 19.03
CA GLY A 229 17.95 -18.75 19.87
C GLY A 229 16.52 -18.41 20.31
N ARG A 230 16.00 -17.24 19.98
CA ARG A 230 14.60 -16.82 20.29
C ARG A 230 13.59 -17.43 19.32
N LEU A 231 13.94 -17.49 18.04
CA LEU A 231 13.09 -18.01 16.96
C LEU A 231 13.96 -18.78 15.96
N LYS A 232 13.31 -19.66 15.19
CA LYS A 232 13.92 -20.33 14.04
C LYS A 232 13.59 -19.60 12.75
N THR A 233 14.51 -19.64 11.81
CA THR A 233 14.28 -19.10 10.46
C THR A 233 13.02 -19.71 9.85
N GLY A 234 12.18 -18.88 9.26
CA GLY A 234 10.92 -19.31 8.64
C GLY A 234 9.75 -19.49 9.62
N GLU A 235 9.91 -19.16 10.91
CA GLU A 235 8.78 -19.11 11.83
C GLU A 235 7.92 -17.87 11.57
N VAL A 236 6.60 -18.10 11.48
CA VAL A 236 5.57 -17.09 11.20
C VAL A 236 4.51 -17.15 12.28
N HIS A 237 4.29 -16.04 12.97
CA HIS A 237 3.25 -15.93 13.99
C HIS A 237 2.26 -14.82 13.58
N HIS A 238 0.97 -15.15 13.58
CA HIS A 238 -0.11 -14.19 13.46
C HIS A 238 -0.85 -14.06 14.78
N MET A 239 -1.24 -12.84 15.13
CA MET A 239 -1.84 -12.54 16.42
C MET A 239 -3.01 -11.59 16.27
N PHE A 240 -4.06 -11.80 17.05
CA PHE A 240 -5.22 -10.91 17.13
C PHE A 240 -5.72 -10.78 18.57
N GLY A 241 -6.62 -9.83 18.83
CA GLY A 241 -7.07 -9.47 20.17
C GLY A 241 -6.30 -8.25 20.71
N HIS A 242 -5.57 -8.41 21.84
CA HIS A 242 -4.81 -7.30 22.41
C HIS A 242 -3.82 -6.68 21.40
N PRO A 243 -3.71 -5.34 21.34
CA PRO A 243 -4.32 -4.32 22.17
C PRO A 243 -5.67 -3.76 21.69
N LEU A 244 -6.23 -4.29 20.59
CA LEU A 244 -7.47 -3.75 20.03
C LEU A 244 -8.69 -4.16 20.83
N PRO A 245 -9.67 -3.24 21.00
CA PRO A 245 -11.01 -3.61 21.43
C PRO A 245 -11.69 -4.50 20.36
N SER A 246 -12.62 -5.35 20.81
CA SER A 246 -13.29 -6.35 19.96
C SER A 246 -14.05 -5.80 18.75
N GLY A 247 -14.40 -4.52 18.77
CA GLY A 247 -15.10 -3.83 17.67
C GLY A 247 -14.20 -3.29 16.57
N ILE A 248 -12.88 -3.34 16.74
CA ILE A 248 -11.91 -2.84 15.74
C ILE A 248 -11.20 -4.00 15.08
N TYR A 249 -11.24 -4.04 13.76
CA TYR A 249 -10.51 -5.02 12.98
C TYR A 249 -9.01 -4.71 12.96
N GLY A 250 -8.18 -5.74 13.14
CA GLY A 250 -6.73 -5.62 13.06
C GLY A 250 -6.04 -6.80 13.74
N GLY A 251 -4.73 -6.70 13.82
CA GLY A 251 -3.89 -7.72 14.44
C GLY A 251 -2.42 -7.54 14.11
N GLY A 252 -1.58 -8.34 14.74
CA GLY A 252 -0.14 -8.28 14.59
C GLY A 252 0.47 -9.52 13.98
N TRP A 253 1.72 -9.38 13.59
CA TRP A 253 2.54 -10.49 13.11
C TRP A 253 3.96 -10.42 13.64
N LEU A 254 4.64 -11.57 13.56
CA LEU A 254 6.06 -11.71 13.82
C LEU A 254 6.60 -12.78 12.86
N TYR A 255 7.56 -12.40 12.01
CA TYR A 255 8.14 -13.27 10.98
C TYR A 255 9.66 -13.30 11.12
N ALA A 256 10.22 -14.49 11.31
CA ALA A 256 11.66 -14.70 11.47
C ALA A 256 12.35 -14.90 10.11
N PHE A 257 13.04 -13.89 9.61
CA PHE A 257 13.84 -13.94 8.38
C PHE A 257 15.12 -14.75 8.56
N SER A 258 15.72 -14.63 9.73
CA SER A 258 16.88 -15.38 10.16
C SER A 258 16.84 -15.61 11.69
N PRO A 259 17.80 -16.32 12.29
CA PRO A 259 17.87 -16.46 13.74
C PRO A 259 18.04 -15.14 14.50
N THR A 260 18.45 -14.07 13.80
CA THR A 260 18.77 -12.76 14.39
C THR A 260 18.03 -11.59 13.71
N LEU A 261 17.21 -11.83 12.69
CA LEU A 261 16.47 -10.79 11.97
C LEU A 261 15.00 -11.16 11.90
N LEU A 262 14.14 -10.27 12.38
CA LEU A 262 12.70 -10.47 12.32
C LEU A 262 11.94 -9.20 11.92
N SER A 263 10.75 -9.43 11.34
CA SER A 263 9.73 -8.43 11.11
C SER A 263 8.66 -8.54 12.18
N VAL A 264 8.34 -7.43 12.83
CA VAL A 264 7.17 -7.30 13.70
C VAL A 264 6.30 -6.16 13.20
N GLY A 265 4.99 -6.33 13.22
CA GLY A 265 4.11 -5.26 12.80
C GLY A 265 2.68 -5.45 13.28
N PHE A 266 1.89 -4.43 13.05
CA PHE A 266 0.50 -4.36 13.48
C PHE A 266 -0.36 -3.63 12.44
N ILE A 267 -1.51 -4.20 12.13
CA ILE A 267 -2.50 -3.61 11.24
C ILE A 267 -3.68 -3.15 12.07
N THR A 268 -4.20 -1.97 11.76
CA THR A 268 -5.39 -1.41 12.38
C THR A 268 -6.31 -0.86 11.29
N SER A 269 -7.61 -1.14 11.36
CA SER A 269 -8.57 -0.57 10.45
C SER A 269 -8.61 0.96 10.54
N VAL A 270 -8.82 1.62 9.41
CA VAL A 270 -8.87 3.08 9.33
C VAL A 270 -10.27 3.55 9.65
N GLU A 271 -10.53 3.76 10.94
CA GLU A 271 -11.77 4.33 11.45
C GLU A 271 -11.49 5.77 11.94
N PRO A 272 -12.02 6.80 11.27
CA PRO A 272 -11.58 8.18 11.48
C PRO A 272 -11.81 8.69 12.90
N ALA A 273 -12.87 8.25 13.54
CA ALA A 273 -13.30 8.84 14.82
C ALA A 273 -12.75 8.16 16.07
N LEU A 274 -12.00 7.06 15.95
CA LEU A 274 -11.60 6.28 17.11
C LEU A 274 -10.12 6.48 17.46
N PRO A 275 -9.79 7.07 18.64
CA PRO A 275 -8.41 7.12 19.13
C PRO A 275 -7.72 5.74 19.22
N ALA A 276 -8.53 4.66 19.34
CA ALA A 276 -8.05 3.27 19.30
C ALA A 276 -7.43 2.87 17.97
N CYS A 277 -7.65 3.65 16.91
CA CYS A 277 -7.10 3.40 15.57
C CYS A 277 -5.75 4.10 15.32
N ASP A 278 -5.00 4.46 16.36
CA ASP A 278 -3.60 4.88 16.25
C ASP A 278 -2.72 3.65 15.96
N PRO A 279 -2.26 3.46 14.72
CA PRO A 279 -1.55 2.24 14.33
C PRO A 279 -0.18 2.13 14.99
N HIS A 280 0.51 3.26 15.18
CA HIS A 280 1.81 3.30 15.85
C HIS A 280 1.68 2.94 17.33
N PHE A 281 0.76 3.59 18.04
CA PHE A 281 0.50 3.30 19.45
C PHE A 281 0.09 1.84 19.69
N ASN A 282 -0.75 1.29 18.81
CA ASN A 282 -1.15 -0.11 18.88
C ASN A 282 0.03 -1.06 18.70
N LEU A 283 0.96 -0.79 17.78
CA LEU A 283 2.19 -1.57 17.65
C LEU A 283 3.05 -1.50 18.92
N GLN A 284 3.19 -0.31 19.55
CA GLN A 284 3.98 -0.17 20.76
C GLN A 284 3.37 -0.99 21.92
N ARG A 285 2.05 -0.90 22.12
CA ARG A 285 1.33 -1.74 23.11
C ARG A 285 1.40 -3.23 22.81
N PHE A 286 1.32 -3.60 21.55
CA PHE A 286 1.45 -4.98 21.10
C PHE A 286 2.82 -5.56 21.50
N LYS A 287 3.91 -4.81 21.31
CA LYS A 287 5.26 -5.24 21.70
C LYS A 287 5.43 -5.43 23.21
N GLN A 288 4.67 -4.70 24.03
CA GLN A 288 4.70 -4.85 25.50
C GLN A 288 4.06 -6.16 25.98
N HIS A 289 3.29 -6.87 25.13
CA HIS A 289 2.74 -8.17 25.51
C HIS A 289 3.87 -9.17 25.86
N PRO A 290 3.78 -9.98 26.96
CA PRO A 290 4.83 -10.86 27.43
C PRO A 290 5.42 -11.81 26.37
N LEU A 291 4.61 -12.25 25.39
CA LEU A 291 5.09 -13.05 24.27
C LEU A 291 6.10 -12.29 23.40
N LEU A 292 5.78 -11.04 23.05
CA LEU A 292 6.62 -10.25 22.16
C LEU A 292 7.81 -9.66 22.89
N SER A 293 7.59 -9.08 24.08
CA SER A 293 8.67 -8.48 24.86
C SER A 293 9.77 -9.50 25.16
N GLY A 294 9.42 -10.75 25.49
CA GLY A 294 10.42 -11.80 25.74
C GLY A 294 11.20 -12.22 24.47
N ILE A 295 10.60 -12.11 23.28
CA ILE A 295 11.32 -12.38 22.01
C ILE A 295 12.24 -11.20 21.65
N LEU A 296 11.75 -9.97 21.86
CA LEU A 296 12.46 -8.74 21.48
C LEU A 296 13.51 -8.28 22.50
N GLU A 297 13.52 -8.84 23.70
CA GLU A 297 14.45 -8.49 24.78
C GLU A 297 15.91 -8.59 24.33
N GLY A 298 16.68 -7.53 24.57
CA GLY A 298 18.07 -7.41 24.14
C GLY A 298 18.24 -7.17 22.63
N GLY A 299 17.15 -7.04 21.89
CA GLY A 299 17.15 -6.70 20.47
C GLY A 299 17.23 -5.19 20.22
N ARG A 300 17.32 -4.83 18.93
CA ARG A 300 17.37 -3.45 18.45
C ARG A 300 16.49 -3.29 17.22
N MET A 301 15.63 -2.27 17.22
CA MET A 301 14.91 -1.84 16.02
C MET A 301 15.88 -1.26 15.00
N ILE A 302 15.85 -1.75 13.76
CA ILE A 302 16.75 -1.35 12.67
C ILE A 302 16.04 -0.46 11.66
N GLU A 303 14.79 -0.79 11.32
CA GLU A 303 14.00 -0.04 10.36
C GLU A 303 12.54 0.00 10.83
N SER A 304 11.82 1.07 10.50
CA SER A 304 10.40 1.22 10.77
C SER A 304 9.70 1.87 9.58
N GLY A 305 8.44 1.54 9.38
CA GLY A 305 7.66 2.13 8.31
C GLY A 305 6.17 1.90 8.47
N ALA A 306 5.39 2.58 7.63
CA ALA A 306 3.94 2.46 7.63
C ALA A 306 3.35 2.60 6.23
N ARG A 307 2.21 1.93 6.00
CA ARG A 307 1.44 2.03 4.77
C ARG A 307 -0.02 1.68 4.99
N CYS A 308 -0.92 2.37 4.28
CA CYS A 308 -2.27 1.89 4.08
C CYS A 308 -2.32 0.79 3.03
N LEU A 309 -3.26 -0.12 3.22
CA LEU A 309 -3.60 -1.17 2.26
C LEU A 309 -5.11 -1.24 2.07
N THR A 310 -5.53 -1.67 0.89
CA THR A 310 -6.94 -1.84 0.54
C THR A 310 -7.50 -3.10 1.17
N SER A 311 -8.76 -3.05 1.63
CA SER A 311 -9.41 -4.16 2.33
C SER A 311 -10.87 -4.42 1.89
N GLY A 312 -11.35 -3.71 0.86
CA GLY A 312 -12.72 -3.82 0.37
C GLY A 312 -13.00 -5.07 -0.47
N GLY A 313 -11.94 -5.76 -0.94
CA GLY A 313 -12.08 -6.97 -1.75
C GLY A 313 -12.67 -6.71 -3.14
N VAL A 314 -13.16 -7.78 -3.78
CA VAL A 314 -13.67 -7.75 -5.17
C VAL A 314 -14.78 -6.72 -5.39
N ASP A 315 -15.67 -6.53 -4.41
CA ASP A 315 -16.83 -5.64 -4.55
C ASP A 315 -16.43 -4.15 -4.61
N ALA A 316 -15.21 -3.82 -4.12
CA ALA A 316 -14.66 -2.46 -4.11
C ALA A 316 -13.60 -2.22 -5.20
N MET A 317 -13.43 -3.15 -6.14
CA MET A 317 -12.47 -3.00 -7.24
C MET A 317 -12.95 -1.91 -8.21
N PRO A 318 -12.09 -0.94 -8.58
CA PRO A 318 -12.38 0.00 -9.64
C PRO A 318 -12.37 -0.72 -11.01
N PRO A 319 -12.82 -0.06 -12.10
CA PRO A 319 -12.60 -0.56 -13.45
C PRO A 319 -11.11 -0.83 -13.69
N LEU A 320 -10.80 -2.01 -14.27
CA LEU A 320 -9.43 -2.44 -14.52
C LEU A 320 -8.85 -1.82 -15.79
N TYR A 321 -9.67 -1.20 -16.62
CA TYR A 321 -9.29 -0.58 -17.89
C TYR A 321 -10.15 0.64 -18.21
N GLY A 322 -9.65 1.46 -19.11
CA GLY A 322 -10.40 2.57 -19.70
C GLY A 322 -9.70 3.09 -20.95
N PRO A 323 -10.20 4.20 -21.53
CA PRO A 323 -9.62 4.75 -22.76
C PRO A 323 -8.15 5.13 -22.56
N GLY A 324 -7.23 4.28 -23.03
CA GLY A 324 -5.78 4.49 -22.97
C GLY A 324 -5.11 4.12 -21.65
N PHE A 325 -5.78 3.38 -20.74
CA PHE A 325 -5.15 2.95 -19.50
C PHE A 325 -5.59 1.58 -18.99
N LEU A 326 -4.72 0.97 -18.19
CA LEU A 326 -4.98 -0.22 -17.37
C LEU A 326 -4.68 0.09 -15.90
N VAL A 327 -5.35 -0.63 -14.98
CA VAL A 327 -5.12 -0.52 -13.52
C VAL A 327 -4.71 -1.87 -12.98
N THR A 328 -3.57 -1.93 -12.28
CA THR A 328 -2.96 -3.18 -11.80
C THR A 328 -2.74 -3.19 -10.29
N GLY A 329 -2.65 -4.38 -9.73
CA GLY A 329 -2.23 -4.61 -8.36
C GLY A 329 -3.12 -3.95 -7.31
N GLU A 330 -2.52 -3.38 -6.29
CA GLU A 330 -3.25 -2.79 -5.17
C GLU A 330 -4.01 -1.50 -5.56
N SER A 331 -3.63 -0.83 -6.65
CA SER A 331 -4.45 0.27 -7.21
C SER A 331 -5.82 -0.22 -7.64
N ALA A 332 -5.92 -1.49 -8.03
CA ALA A 332 -7.18 -2.17 -8.33
C ALA A 332 -7.79 -2.90 -7.11
N GLY A 333 -7.25 -2.74 -5.90
CA GLY A 333 -7.78 -3.38 -4.69
C GLY A 333 -7.45 -4.88 -4.58
N MET A 334 -6.43 -5.37 -5.27
CA MET A 334 -6.09 -6.81 -5.35
C MET A 334 -5.34 -7.28 -4.10
N VAL A 335 -6.01 -7.27 -2.96
CA VAL A 335 -5.50 -7.75 -1.67
C VAL A 335 -6.47 -8.75 -1.06
N ASN A 336 -5.97 -9.95 -0.74
CA ASN A 336 -6.72 -10.98 -0.03
C ASN A 336 -6.45 -10.87 1.46
N LEU A 337 -7.38 -10.28 2.22
CA LEU A 337 -7.24 -10.13 3.68
C LEU A 337 -7.37 -11.44 4.44
N GLN A 338 -8.12 -12.41 3.94
CA GLN A 338 -8.22 -13.72 4.55
C GLN A 338 -6.84 -14.40 4.60
N ARG A 339 -6.10 -14.33 3.49
CA ARG A 339 -4.73 -14.85 3.40
C ARG A 339 -3.67 -13.85 3.87
N ARG A 340 -4.05 -12.58 4.10
CA ARG A 340 -3.15 -11.46 4.45
C ARG A 340 -2.04 -11.27 3.40
N LYS A 341 -2.39 -11.39 2.12
CA LYS A 341 -1.47 -11.36 0.98
C LYS A 341 -2.07 -10.56 -0.18
N GLY A 342 -1.20 -9.85 -0.90
CA GLY A 342 -1.59 -9.08 -2.10
C GLY A 342 -0.51 -9.11 -3.19
N VAL A 343 0.76 -9.33 -2.82
CA VAL A 343 1.90 -9.19 -3.76
C VAL A 343 1.80 -10.18 -4.93
N HIS A 344 1.47 -11.44 -4.69
CA HIS A 344 1.29 -12.45 -5.73
C HIS A 344 0.09 -12.14 -6.66
N LEU A 345 -1.01 -11.60 -6.11
CA LEU A 345 -2.16 -11.15 -6.89
C LEU A 345 -1.81 -9.92 -7.74
N ALA A 346 -1.05 -8.98 -7.16
CA ALA A 346 -0.56 -7.81 -7.86
C ALA A 346 0.34 -8.21 -9.04
N MET A 347 1.30 -9.12 -8.83
CA MET A 347 2.15 -9.64 -9.91
C MET A 347 1.33 -10.40 -10.96
N LYS A 348 0.33 -11.22 -10.55
CA LYS A 348 -0.54 -11.92 -11.51
C LYS A 348 -1.32 -10.94 -12.38
N SER A 349 -1.88 -9.89 -11.80
CA SER A 349 -2.54 -8.84 -12.57
C SER A 349 -1.58 -8.20 -13.59
N GLY A 350 -0.34 -7.96 -13.17
CA GLY A 350 0.71 -7.44 -14.05
C GLY A 350 1.01 -8.36 -15.23
N THR A 351 1.15 -9.67 -15.00
CA THR A 351 1.41 -10.63 -16.10
C THR A 351 0.24 -10.68 -17.08
N LEU A 352 -1.01 -10.62 -16.61
CA LEU A 352 -2.20 -10.59 -17.48
C LEU A 352 -2.31 -9.27 -18.25
N ALA A 353 -1.92 -8.14 -17.64
CA ALA A 353 -1.79 -6.87 -18.34
C ALA A 353 -0.72 -6.95 -19.46
N ALA A 354 0.44 -7.58 -19.18
CA ALA A 354 1.48 -7.79 -20.17
C ALA A 354 1.02 -8.60 -21.39
N GLU A 355 0.25 -9.66 -21.16
CA GLU A 355 -0.34 -10.45 -22.27
C GLU A 355 -1.27 -9.61 -23.14
N THR A 356 -2.09 -8.76 -22.52
CA THR A 356 -2.98 -7.85 -23.24
C THR A 356 -2.21 -6.78 -24.01
N LEU A 357 -1.17 -6.20 -23.40
CA LEU A 357 -0.30 -5.21 -24.04
C LEU A 357 0.51 -5.82 -25.18
N PHE A 358 0.98 -7.06 -25.01
CA PHE A 358 1.67 -7.79 -26.09
C PHE A 358 0.77 -7.97 -27.32
N GLU A 359 -0.50 -8.37 -27.13
CA GLU A 359 -1.46 -8.46 -28.23
C GLU A 359 -1.80 -7.09 -28.84
N ALA A 360 -1.87 -6.04 -28.00
CA ALA A 360 -2.07 -4.68 -28.48
C ALA A 360 -0.92 -4.22 -29.40
N LEU A 361 0.33 -4.52 -29.02
CA LEU A 361 1.51 -4.25 -29.83
C LEU A 361 1.56 -5.09 -31.11
N LEU A 362 1.24 -6.38 -31.01
CA LEU A 362 1.26 -7.30 -32.15
C LEU A 362 0.28 -6.91 -33.26
N HIS A 363 -0.90 -6.41 -32.87
CA HIS A 363 -1.97 -6.00 -33.80
C HIS A 363 -2.01 -4.49 -34.04
N ASP A 364 -1.10 -3.72 -33.47
CA ASP A 364 -1.10 -2.25 -33.50
C ASP A 364 -2.43 -1.62 -33.04
N ASP A 365 -3.12 -2.29 -32.11
CA ASP A 365 -4.47 -1.94 -31.63
C ASP A 365 -4.48 -1.68 -30.11
N PHE A 366 -4.63 -0.40 -29.73
CA PHE A 366 -4.77 0.05 -28.34
C PHE A 366 -6.18 0.63 -28.06
N SER A 367 -7.17 0.14 -28.79
CA SER A 367 -8.58 0.50 -28.56
C SER A 367 -9.06 0.02 -27.18
N ILE A 368 -10.16 0.61 -26.72
CA ILE A 368 -10.80 0.19 -25.47
C ILE A 368 -11.24 -1.29 -25.50
N ASP A 369 -11.65 -1.78 -26.68
CA ASP A 369 -12.06 -3.17 -26.86
C ASP A 369 -10.89 -4.12 -26.70
N ARG A 370 -9.70 -3.75 -27.17
CA ARG A 370 -8.48 -4.50 -26.93
C ARG A 370 -8.10 -4.46 -25.45
N LEU A 371 -8.08 -3.29 -24.81
CA LEU A 371 -7.70 -3.14 -23.40
C LEU A 371 -8.69 -3.83 -22.45
N LYS A 372 -9.97 -3.95 -22.82
CA LYS A 372 -10.99 -4.71 -22.10
C LYS A 372 -10.61 -6.18 -21.89
N THR A 373 -9.86 -6.78 -22.82
CA THR A 373 -9.45 -8.18 -22.71
C THR A 373 -8.61 -8.46 -21.46
N TYR A 374 -7.99 -7.43 -20.86
CA TYR A 374 -7.31 -7.54 -19.57
C TYR A 374 -8.28 -7.89 -18.43
N ASP A 375 -9.42 -7.20 -18.32
CA ASP A 375 -10.44 -7.50 -17.31
C ASP A 375 -11.02 -8.92 -17.52
N GLU A 376 -11.25 -9.30 -18.77
CA GLU A 376 -11.76 -10.63 -19.11
C GLU A 376 -10.77 -11.75 -18.71
N ARG A 377 -9.47 -11.55 -18.95
CA ARG A 377 -8.40 -12.47 -18.53
C ARG A 377 -8.32 -12.56 -17.02
N PHE A 378 -8.36 -11.39 -16.35
CA PHE A 378 -8.29 -11.35 -14.90
C PHE A 378 -9.45 -12.11 -14.26
N ARG A 379 -10.69 -11.89 -14.73
CA ARG A 379 -11.88 -12.58 -14.22
C ARG A 379 -11.89 -14.10 -14.47
N LYS A 380 -11.12 -14.59 -15.42
CA LYS A 380 -10.94 -16.03 -15.72
C LYS A 380 -9.72 -16.64 -14.99
N SER A 381 -9.00 -15.85 -14.20
CA SER A 381 -7.76 -16.29 -13.56
C SER A 381 -8.00 -16.82 -12.14
N TRP A 382 -7.10 -17.67 -11.67
CA TRP A 382 -7.08 -18.14 -10.28
C TRP A 382 -6.98 -16.98 -9.27
N ALA A 383 -6.39 -15.84 -9.68
CA ALA A 383 -6.27 -14.66 -8.82
C ALA A 383 -7.64 -14.03 -8.51
N PHE A 384 -8.54 -13.99 -9.50
CA PHE A 384 -9.92 -13.56 -9.28
C PHE A 384 -10.69 -14.56 -8.44
N ASP A 385 -10.54 -15.87 -8.69
CA ASP A 385 -11.19 -16.92 -7.91
C ASP A 385 -10.81 -16.83 -6.43
N GLU A 386 -9.50 -16.61 -6.15
CA GLU A 386 -8.99 -16.42 -4.79
C GLU A 386 -9.59 -15.19 -4.10
N LEU A 387 -9.66 -14.06 -4.80
CA LEU A 387 -10.25 -12.83 -4.27
C LEU A 387 -11.76 -12.98 -4.04
N ASN A 388 -12.45 -13.61 -4.98
CA ASN A 388 -13.89 -13.83 -4.91
C ASN A 388 -14.28 -14.79 -3.77
N ALA A 389 -13.50 -15.83 -3.52
CA ALA A 389 -13.68 -16.72 -2.38
C ALA A 389 -13.57 -15.96 -1.03
N ALA A 390 -12.70 -14.96 -0.96
CA ALA A 390 -12.47 -14.16 0.23
C ALA A 390 -13.36 -12.90 0.34
N ARG A 391 -14.26 -12.64 -0.63
CA ARG A 391 -15.00 -11.35 -0.80
C ARG A 391 -15.73 -10.88 0.45
N ASN A 392 -16.24 -11.77 1.27
CA ASN A 392 -17.01 -11.46 2.47
C ASN A 392 -16.21 -11.58 3.77
N TYR A 393 -14.92 -11.96 3.70
CA TYR A 393 -14.12 -12.19 4.90
C TYR A 393 -14.00 -10.93 5.77
N ARG A 394 -13.62 -9.79 5.18
CA ARG A 394 -13.47 -8.54 5.95
C ARG A 394 -14.80 -8.04 6.52
N LYS A 395 -15.88 -8.17 5.74
CA LYS A 395 -17.24 -7.78 6.13
C LYS A 395 -17.72 -8.54 7.37
N ALA A 396 -17.30 -9.80 7.55
CA ALA A 396 -17.65 -10.62 8.70
C ALA A 396 -17.31 -9.95 10.04
N PHE A 397 -16.26 -9.13 10.07
CA PHE A 397 -15.77 -8.47 11.28
C PHE A 397 -16.43 -7.12 11.58
N ASP A 398 -17.36 -6.65 10.78
CA ASP A 398 -18.09 -5.39 11.04
C ASP A 398 -18.96 -5.47 12.30
N ARG A 399 -19.34 -6.69 12.72
CA ARG A 399 -20.04 -6.98 13.98
C ARG A 399 -19.09 -7.28 15.16
N GLY A 400 -17.82 -7.01 14.96
CA GLY A 400 -16.76 -7.25 15.95
C GLY A 400 -16.10 -8.61 15.82
N LEU A 401 -15.05 -8.79 16.64
CA LEU A 401 -14.12 -9.93 16.55
C LEU A 401 -14.81 -11.30 16.66
N TYR A 402 -15.66 -11.49 17.68
CA TYR A 402 -16.23 -12.81 17.96
C TYR A 402 -17.25 -13.25 16.89
N ALA A 403 -18.14 -12.35 16.49
CA ALA A 403 -19.07 -12.61 15.40
C ALA A 403 -18.32 -12.84 14.08
N GLY A 404 -17.27 -12.07 13.82
CA GLY A 404 -16.38 -12.23 12.67
C GLY A 404 -15.70 -13.59 12.64
N LEU A 405 -15.18 -14.08 13.75
CA LEU A 405 -14.54 -15.40 13.84
C LEU A 405 -15.52 -16.54 13.54
N VAL A 406 -16.76 -16.45 14.04
CA VAL A 406 -17.80 -17.46 13.75
C VAL A 406 -18.12 -17.47 12.25
N GLN A 407 -18.38 -16.30 11.66
CA GLN A 407 -18.68 -16.19 10.23
C GLN A 407 -17.49 -16.60 9.36
N ALA A 408 -16.27 -16.18 9.71
CA ALA A 408 -15.06 -16.62 9.01
C ALA A 408 -14.88 -18.15 9.07
N GLY A 409 -15.22 -18.78 10.21
CA GLY A 409 -15.25 -20.25 10.34
C GLY A 409 -16.25 -20.89 9.39
N LEU A 410 -17.45 -20.34 9.25
CA LEU A 410 -18.46 -20.82 8.29
C LEU A 410 -18.02 -20.66 6.84
N GLN A 411 -17.28 -19.60 6.52
CA GLN A 411 -16.74 -19.37 5.17
C GLN A 411 -15.68 -20.39 4.76
N LEU A 412 -15.04 -21.08 5.70
CA LEU A 412 -14.13 -22.19 5.39
C LEU A 412 -14.86 -23.40 4.78
N THR A 413 -16.12 -23.61 5.20
CA THR A 413 -16.96 -24.70 4.68
C THR A 413 -17.78 -24.24 3.48
N PHE A 414 -18.21 -22.98 3.48
CA PHE A 414 -19.03 -22.37 2.44
C PHE A 414 -18.36 -21.09 1.93
N PRO A 415 -17.42 -21.16 0.99
CA PRO A 415 -16.73 -20.00 0.44
C PRO A 415 -17.71 -18.93 -0.07
N GLY A 416 -17.47 -17.66 0.28
CA GLY A 416 -18.35 -16.56 -0.08
C GLY A 416 -19.61 -16.40 0.79
N PHE A 417 -19.84 -17.27 1.78
CA PHE A 417 -20.97 -17.16 2.71
C PHE A 417 -20.97 -15.79 3.44
N SER A 418 -22.13 -15.15 3.51
CA SER A 418 -22.36 -13.94 4.29
C SER A 418 -23.71 -14.00 5.00
N ILE A 419 -23.73 -13.57 6.26
CA ILE A 419 -24.95 -13.35 7.03
C ILE A 419 -25.53 -11.96 6.73
N ASP A 420 -24.71 -11.06 6.17
CA ASP A 420 -25.05 -9.66 5.94
C ASP A 420 -24.61 -9.19 4.57
N GLU A 421 -25.50 -8.53 3.85
CA GLU A 421 -25.21 -7.89 2.54
C GLU A 421 -24.71 -6.44 2.70
N SER A 422 -24.25 -6.03 3.90
CA SER A 422 -23.84 -4.65 4.13
C SER A 422 -22.72 -4.24 3.16
N ASN A 423 -23.06 -3.43 2.20
CA ASN A 423 -22.10 -2.68 1.41
C ASN A 423 -21.41 -1.67 2.31
N GLY A 424 -20.06 -1.54 2.22
CA GLY A 424 -19.27 -0.66 3.09
C GLY A 424 -19.90 0.73 3.26
N HIS A 425 -19.63 1.36 4.40
CA HIS A 425 -20.16 2.69 4.69
C HIS A 425 -19.54 3.74 3.76
N SER A 426 -20.38 4.60 3.19
CA SER A 426 -19.92 5.77 2.44
C SER A 426 -19.17 6.74 3.36
N ARG A 427 -18.42 7.68 2.79
CA ARG A 427 -17.71 8.72 3.57
C ARG A 427 -18.67 9.51 4.47
N ASP A 428 -19.87 9.81 3.97
CA ASP A 428 -20.92 10.52 4.72
C ASP A 428 -21.48 9.71 5.89
N GLU A 429 -21.56 8.39 5.75
CA GLU A 429 -21.97 7.49 6.85
C GLU A 429 -20.88 7.35 7.90
N LYS A 430 -19.60 7.37 7.51
CA LYS A 430 -18.46 7.39 8.44
C LYS A 430 -18.47 8.68 9.30
N THR A 431 -18.75 9.82 8.69
CA THR A 431 -18.88 11.10 9.40
C THR A 431 -20.05 11.08 10.39
N LYS A 432 -21.20 10.49 10.01
CA LYS A 432 -22.37 10.34 10.88
C LYS A 432 -22.16 9.31 12.00
N ALA A 433 -21.46 8.21 11.73
CA ALA A 433 -21.15 7.18 12.73
C ALA A 433 -20.18 7.70 13.79
N GLY A 434 -19.23 8.56 13.41
CA GLY A 434 -18.24 9.16 14.31
C GLY A 434 -18.80 10.20 15.28
N SER A 435 -19.99 10.77 15.00
CA SER A 435 -20.67 11.69 15.93
C SER A 435 -21.25 11.01 17.17
N LYS A 436 -21.24 9.67 17.26
CA LYS A 436 -21.52 8.96 18.50
C LYS A 436 -20.28 9.06 19.40
N LYS A 437 -20.37 9.97 20.41
CA LYS A 437 -19.39 10.27 21.47
C LYS A 437 -18.13 9.42 21.40
N VAL A 438 -17.02 10.04 20.97
CA VAL A 438 -15.68 9.45 21.11
C VAL A 438 -15.61 8.83 22.49
N PRO A 439 -15.43 7.50 22.65
CA PRO A 439 -15.25 6.92 23.95
C PRO A 439 -14.11 7.67 24.62
N SER A 440 -14.34 8.23 25.80
CA SER A 440 -13.37 8.98 26.57
C SER A 440 -12.11 8.13 26.69
N GLY A 441 -11.09 8.53 25.96
CA GLY A 441 -9.72 8.06 26.06
C GLY A 441 -9.51 6.57 25.88
N ILE A 442 -8.54 6.22 25.07
CA ILE A 442 -7.79 5.00 25.36
C ILE A 442 -7.15 5.28 26.71
N ALA A 443 -7.71 4.69 27.76
CA ALA A 443 -7.13 4.81 29.08
C ALA A 443 -5.65 4.44 29.01
N GLY A 444 -4.78 5.36 29.37
CA GLY A 444 -3.33 5.16 29.37
C GLY A 444 -2.56 5.73 28.16
N LYS A 445 -3.20 6.33 27.13
CA LYS A 445 -2.46 6.93 26.02
C LYS A 445 -1.67 8.17 26.46
N GLU A 446 -2.26 8.99 27.31
CA GLU A 446 -1.59 10.17 27.90
C GLU A 446 -0.46 9.80 28.86
N LEU A 447 -0.47 8.58 29.41
CA LEU A 447 0.53 8.03 30.32
C LEU A 447 1.59 7.18 29.63
N PHE A 448 1.40 6.86 28.33
CA PHE A 448 2.35 6.05 27.59
C PHE A 448 3.63 6.84 27.31
N ARG A 449 4.72 6.38 27.90
CA ARG A 449 6.06 6.90 27.64
C ARG A 449 6.93 5.79 27.04
N PRO A 450 7.42 5.96 25.81
CA PRO A 450 8.37 5.02 25.21
C PRO A 450 9.63 4.92 26.07
N ASP A 451 10.19 3.70 26.17
CA ASP A 451 11.42 3.43 26.90
C ASP A 451 12.69 3.54 26.04
N GLY A 452 12.54 3.69 24.73
CA GLY A 452 13.66 3.75 23.77
C GLY A 452 14.38 2.43 23.55
N LEU A 453 13.90 1.34 24.15
CA LEU A 453 14.48 -0.01 24.06
C LEU A 453 13.52 -0.98 23.37
N LEU A 454 12.33 -1.17 23.94
CA LEU A 454 11.26 -2.00 23.38
C LEU A 454 10.23 -1.15 22.66
N THR A 455 9.93 0.03 23.19
CA THR A 455 8.92 0.95 22.70
C THR A 455 9.54 2.27 22.29
N PHE A 456 9.01 2.88 21.22
CA PHE A 456 9.59 4.05 20.58
C PHE A 456 8.54 5.14 20.36
N SER A 457 8.99 6.39 20.30
CA SER A 457 8.17 7.51 19.86
C SER A 457 7.91 7.44 18.34
N LYS A 458 6.96 8.25 17.85
CA LYS A 458 6.75 8.40 16.40
C LYS A 458 7.99 8.97 15.71
N GLU A 459 8.71 9.86 16.40
CA GLU A 459 9.96 10.45 15.92
C GLU A 459 11.09 9.44 15.81
N ASP A 460 11.28 8.57 16.80
CA ASP A 460 12.27 7.50 16.75
C ASP A 460 12.00 6.54 15.60
N SER A 461 10.72 6.20 15.39
CA SER A 461 10.29 5.34 14.29
C SER A 461 10.48 6.01 12.94
N LEU A 462 10.18 7.31 12.84
CA LEU A 462 10.40 8.12 11.65
C LEU A 462 11.88 8.17 11.27
N PHE A 463 12.77 8.44 12.22
CA PHE A 463 14.22 8.45 11.97
C PHE A 463 14.70 7.15 11.32
N ARG A 464 14.15 6.00 11.75
CA ARG A 464 14.51 4.67 11.23
C ARG A 464 13.81 4.29 9.92
N SER A 465 12.91 5.13 9.40
CA SER A 465 12.30 4.92 8.09
C SER A 465 13.19 5.36 6.93
N GLY A 466 14.26 6.09 7.22
CA GLY A 466 15.11 6.70 6.20
C GLY A 466 14.37 7.77 5.38
N THR A 467 13.29 8.32 5.91
CA THR A 467 12.50 9.36 5.24
C THR A 467 13.34 10.63 5.04
N MET A 468 13.33 11.13 3.83
CA MET A 468 13.97 12.39 3.43
C MET A 468 13.06 13.13 2.46
N HIS A 469 12.96 14.44 2.62
CA HIS A 469 12.24 15.32 1.69
C HIS A 469 13.06 16.58 1.45
N GLU A 470 12.88 17.19 0.29
CA GLU A 470 13.25 18.58 0.10
C GLU A 470 12.35 19.45 1.00
N GLU A 471 12.93 20.20 1.91
CA GLU A 471 12.13 20.98 2.86
C GLU A 471 11.52 22.22 2.22
N ASN A 472 12.25 22.85 1.28
CA ASN A 472 11.82 24.02 0.56
C ASN A 472 11.13 23.65 -0.76
N GLN A 473 9.96 23.01 -0.65
CA GLN A 473 9.07 22.67 -1.77
C GLN A 473 7.61 22.93 -1.40
N PRO A 474 6.68 23.03 -2.35
CA PRO A 474 5.26 23.16 -2.06
C PRO A 474 4.77 22.00 -1.20
N CYS A 475 3.99 22.29 -0.16
CA CYS A 475 3.45 21.26 0.72
C CYS A 475 2.61 20.27 -0.08
N HIS A 476 2.93 18.99 0.02
CA HIS A 476 2.21 17.90 -0.66
C HIS A 476 0.91 17.49 0.06
N LEU A 477 0.70 17.97 1.28
CA LEU A 477 -0.54 17.79 2.04
C LEU A 477 -1.36 19.07 1.87
N LYS A 478 -2.32 19.03 0.97
CA LYS A 478 -3.14 20.19 0.62
C LYS A 478 -4.35 20.25 1.53
N ILE A 479 -4.50 21.37 2.25
CA ILE A 479 -5.66 21.73 3.04
C ILE A 479 -5.96 23.18 2.70
N LYS A 480 -7.20 23.51 2.39
CA LYS A 480 -7.56 24.90 2.11
C LYS A 480 -7.50 25.72 3.39
N ALA A 481 -7.04 26.97 3.30
CA ALA A 481 -6.89 27.85 4.47
C ALA A 481 -8.21 28.03 5.24
N GLU A 482 -9.32 28.17 4.52
CA GLU A 482 -10.67 28.28 5.08
C GLU A 482 -11.09 27.03 5.85
N ASP A 483 -10.71 25.83 5.38
CA ASP A 483 -11.02 24.56 6.05
C ASP A 483 -10.20 24.36 7.32
N ILE A 484 -9.01 24.96 7.42
CA ILE A 484 -8.20 24.89 8.64
C ILE A 484 -8.91 25.55 9.79
N GLU A 485 -9.41 26.77 9.61
CA GLU A 485 -10.05 27.52 10.69
C GLU A 485 -11.44 26.96 11.03
N GLU A 486 -12.31 26.80 10.01
CA GLU A 486 -13.72 26.48 10.23
C GLU A 486 -13.95 24.98 10.50
N ILE A 487 -13.22 24.10 9.81
CA ILE A 487 -13.42 22.66 9.94
C ILE A 487 -12.40 22.08 10.92
N CYS A 488 -11.10 22.21 10.67
CA CYS A 488 -10.07 21.54 11.47
C CYS A 488 -10.07 22.03 12.92
N LEU A 489 -9.90 23.34 13.15
CA LEU A 489 -9.70 23.89 14.49
C LEU A 489 -11.00 24.09 15.28
N LYS A 490 -12.14 24.28 14.63
CA LYS A 490 -13.43 24.44 15.33
C LYS A 490 -14.20 23.13 15.37
N LYS A 491 -14.65 22.64 14.21
CA LYS A 491 -15.59 21.53 14.12
C LYS A 491 -14.95 20.17 14.44
N CYS A 492 -13.83 19.86 13.80
CA CYS A 492 -13.11 18.59 14.01
C CYS A 492 -12.56 18.48 15.44
N THR A 493 -12.05 19.58 16.01
CA THR A 493 -11.64 19.63 17.41
C THR A 493 -12.79 19.26 18.35
N GLY A 494 -13.98 19.81 18.12
CA GLY A 494 -15.16 19.56 18.97
C GLY A 494 -15.77 18.16 18.79
N GLU A 495 -15.81 17.66 17.55
CA GLU A 495 -16.50 16.40 17.23
C GLU A 495 -15.58 15.17 17.29
N PHE A 496 -14.32 15.28 16.92
CA PHE A 496 -13.38 14.17 16.73
C PHE A 496 -12.05 14.32 17.47
N ALA A 497 -11.83 15.42 18.20
CA ALA A 497 -10.58 15.72 18.89
C ALA A 497 -9.34 15.62 17.97
N ASN A 498 -9.45 16.09 16.72
CA ASN A 498 -8.37 16.11 15.73
C ASN A 498 -7.68 14.76 15.54
N PRO A 499 -8.35 13.75 14.96
CA PRO A 499 -7.86 12.40 14.89
C PRO A 499 -6.55 12.26 14.07
N CYS A 500 -6.20 13.25 13.25
CA CYS A 500 -4.96 13.29 12.48
C CYS A 500 -3.70 13.21 13.35
N ILE A 501 -3.71 13.76 14.57
CA ILE A 501 -2.59 13.63 15.51
C ILE A 501 -2.40 12.19 16.02
N HIS A 502 -3.44 11.36 15.90
CA HIS A 502 -3.45 9.96 16.33
C HIS A 502 -3.17 9.01 15.19
N PHE A 503 -3.96 9.04 14.10
CA PHE A 503 -3.82 8.08 13.03
C PHE A 503 -2.54 8.28 12.20
N CYS A 504 -1.92 9.48 12.20
CA CYS A 504 -0.65 9.68 11.52
C CYS A 504 0.48 8.95 12.28
N PRO A 505 1.17 7.96 11.65
CA PRO A 505 2.23 7.22 12.31
C PRO A 505 3.54 8.01 12.43
N ALA A 506 3.64 9.19 11.80
CA ALA A 506 4.87 9.94 11.61
C ALA A 506 4.86 11.36 12.20
N LYS A 507 3.84 11.69 13.01
CA LYS A 507 3.73 13.02 13.67
C LYS A 507 3.83 14.20 12.68
N VAL A 508 3.09 14.10 11.58
CA VAL A 508 3.00 15.18 10.59
C VAL A 508 2.11 16.32 11.06
N TYR A 509 1.07 16.00 11.84
CA TYR A 509 0.05 16.94 12.30
C TYR A 509 0.24 17.24 13.79
N GLU A 510 0.29 18.53 14.13
CA GLU A 510 0.33 19.01 15.51
C GLU A 510 -0.72 20.12 15.68
N ILE A 511 -1.49 20.06 16.76
CA ILE A 511 -2.41 21.13 17.13
C ILE A 511 -1.82 21.85 18.34
N THR A 512 -1.57 23.14 18.19
CA THR A 512 -1.17 24.01 19.31
C THR A 512 -2.39 24.72 19.86
N ALA A 513 -2.51 24.81 21.19
CA ALA A 513 -3.63 25.46 21.85
C ALA A 513 -3.37 26.94 22.15
N GLU A 514 -2.12 27.33 22.34
CA GLU A 514 -1.72 28.67 22.77
C GLU A 514 -0.72 29.31 21.80
N PRO A 515 -0.72 30.66 21.65
CA PRO A 515 -1.69 31.61 22.20
C PRO A 515 -3.05 31.61 21.49
N VAL A 516 -3.11 31.04 20.28
CA VAL A 516 -4.32 30.81 19.47
C VAL A 516 -4.23 29.40 18.88
N PRO A 517 -5.31 28.64 18.91
CA PRO A 517 -5.32 27.32 18.28
C PRO A 517 -4.82 27.38 16.84
N SER A 518 -3.86 26.53 16.51
CA SER A 518 -3.32 26.47 15.14
C SER A 518 -2.92 25.04 14.75
N LEU A 519 -3.04 24.75 13.46
CA LEU A 519 -2.54 23.52 12.86
C LEU A 519 -1.12 23.74 12.36
N ARG A 520 -0.17 22.99 12.88
CA ARG A 520 1.19 22.92 12.36
C ARG A 520 1.34 21.64 11.53
N LEU A 521 1.82 21.78 10.29
CA LEU A 521 2.15 20.67 9.41
C LEU A 521 3.68 20.52 9.33
N ASN A 522 4.15 19.27 9.50
CA ASN A 522 5.54 18.87 9.32
C ASN A 522 5.63 17.90 8.12
N PRO A 523 5.54 18.42 6.86
CA PRO A 523 5.46 17.54 5.67
C PRO A 523 6.70 16.67 5.48
N SER A 524 7.88 17.14 5.93
CA SER A 524 9.13 16.37 5.87
C SER A 524 9.10 15.07 6.68
N ASN A 525 8.16 14.93 7.63
CA ASN A 525 7.95 13.70 8.38
C ASN A 525 7.11 12.64 7.62
N CYS A 526 6.54 12.99 6.47
CA CYS A 526 5.56 12.13 5.80
C CYS A 526 6.17 10.83 5.27
N LEU A 527 5.60 9.69 5.66
CA LEU A 527 5.95 8.34 5.18
C LEU A 527 5.24 7.95 3.88
N HIS A 528 4.49 8.84 3.27
CA HIS A 528 3.66 8.57 2.09
C HIS A 528 2.66 7.40 2.28
N CYS A 529 2.25 7.15 3.51
CA CYS A 529 1.33 6.06 3.84
C CYS A 529 -0.12 6.33 3.45
N LYS A 530 -0.48 7.60 3.20
CA LYS A 530 -1.82 8.10 2.80
C LYS A 530 -2.94 7.88 3.82
N THR A 531 -2.64 7.44 5.03
CA THR A 531 -3.63 7.27 6.10
C THR A 531 -4.46 8.53 6.33
N CYS A 532 -3.83 9.71 6.28
CA CYS A 532 -4.49 10.99 6.56
C CYS A 532 -5.60 11.32 5.56
N GLU A 533 -5.35 11.17 4.27
CA GLU A 533 -6.36 11.43 3.24
C GLU A 533 -7.56 10.47 3.33
N ILE A 534 -7.27 9.21 3.67
CA ILE A 534 -8.29 8.16 3.81
C ILE A 534 -9.09 8.32 5.11
N ALA A 535 -8.41 8.63 6.21
CA ALA A 535 -8.99 8.65 7.57
C ALA A 535 -9.64 9.98 7.96
N ASP A 536 -9.37 11.05 7.22
CA ASP A 536 -9.94 12.37 7.52
C ASP A 536 -11.47 12.34 7.47
N PRO A 537 -12.20 12.60 8.58
CA PRO A 537 -13.64 12.51 8.62
C PRO A 537 -14.35 13.54 7.72
N TYR A 538 -13.71 14.69 7.49
CA TYR A 538 -14.27 15.75 6.65
C TYR A 538 -13.73 15.75 5.23
N GLY A 539 -12.68 14.98 4.96
CA GLY A 539 -12.05 14.89 3.65
C GLY A 539 -11.42 16.19 3.17
N ILE A 540 -10.93 17.00 4.09
CA ILE A 540 -10.25 18.27 3.77
C ILE A 540 -8.78 18.08 3.42
N ILE A 541 -8.19 16.94 3.79
CA ILE A 541 -6.79 16.61 3.49
C ILE A 541 -6.71 15.95 2.12
N THR A 542 -5.96 16.56 1.20
CA THR A 542 -5.63 15.96 -0.10
C THR A 542 -4.14 15.72 -0.19
N TRP A 543 -3.75 14.47 -0.40
CA TRP A 543 -2.36 14.09 -0.62
C TRP A 543 -2.01 14.18 -2.11
N THR A 544 -0.94 14.89 -2.46
CA THR A 544 -0.36 14.93 -3.81
C THR A 544 1.07 14.45 -3.76
N PRO A 545 1.64 13.88 -4.84
CA PRO A 545 3.07 13.55 -4.83
C PRO A 545 3.90 14.80 -4.53
N PRO A 546 4.88 14.72 -3.59
CA PRO A 546 5.91 15.73 -3.49
C PRO A 546 6.88 15.61 -4.67
N GLU A 547 7.87 16.50 -4.73
CA GLU A 547 9.00 16.40 -5.65
C GLU A 547 9.61 14.99 -5.60
N GLY A 548 9.90 14.41 -6.76
CA GLY A 548 10.43 13.06 -6.90
C GLY A 548 11.71 12.85 -6.08
N GLY A 549 11.89 11.64 -5.57
CA GLY A 549 12.99 11.28 -4.67
C GLY A 549 12.70 11.48 -3.18
N GLY A 550 11.63 12.23 -2.84
CA GLY A 550 11.19 12.41 -1.46
C GLY A 550 10.45 11.19 -0.89
N GLY A 551 10.39 11.10 0.45
CA GLY A 551 9.71 10.04 1.19
C GLY A 551 10.61 9.02 1.84
N PRO A 552 10.05 7.87 2.27
CA PRO A 552 10.80 6.83 2.98
C PRO A 552 11.88 6.19 2.11
N GLY A 553 12.87 5.60 2.78
CA GLY A 553 13.96 4.90 2.13
C GLY A 553 14.13 3.49 2.68
N TYR A 554 13.09 2.66 2.56
CA TYR A 554 13.11 1.29 3.08
C TYR A 554 14.13 0.41 2.37
N LYS A 555 14.84 -0.42 3.15
CA LYS A 555 15.89 -1.33 2.67
C LYS A 555 15.64 -2.79 3.06
N LEU A 556 14.92 -3.00 4.15
CA LEU A 556 14.65 -4.32 4.74
C LEU A 556 13.14 -4.64 4.85
N SER A 557 12.30 -3.66 4.58
CA SER A 557 10.85 -3.76 4.77
C SER A 557 10.11 -4.54 3.69
#